data_a3c3490489a3bdef4aaec5a88c9815c9
#
_entry.id   a3c3490489a3bdef4aaec5a88c9815c9
#
_cell.length_a   1.000
_cell.length_b   1.000
_cell.length_c   1.000
_cell.angle_alpha   90.00
_cell.angle_beta   90.00
_cell.angle_gamma   90.00
#
_symmetry.space_group_name_H-M   'P 1'
#
loop_
_entity.id
_entity.type
_entity.pdbx_description
1 polymer ?
#
loop_
_entity_poly.entity_id
_entity_poly.type
_entity_poly.pdbx_seq_one_letter_code
_entity_poly.pdbx_strand_id
1 'polypeptide(L)'
;MRSLTVILLSLTLACTQTQELRFTRLTENQSGIDFNNKLSYTEQLNPYTYKNFYNGGGVGIGDINNDGRPDIFFCGNQVSNKLYLNKGGMKFEDITEQAGLMSQNVWSAGVSMVDINGDGLLDIYVCKSGPPGGNKRHNELFINNGDLTFSEQSVQFGLDNEGLSSHAAFFDYDLDGDLDCYLLNNSIKSVGGYDIIKNQRNRPDSLGGNKLLRNDEGYFNDVTQEVGIYASDIGFGLGVTIGDINQDKRPDIYVSNDFFERDYLYINDQQGGFNEVIEAYIQEMSKGSMGADFAD
;
A
#
# COMPACT_ATOMS: atom_id res chain seq x y z
N MET A 1 -54.48 -6.79 68.34
CA MET A 1 -54.10 -6.06 67.15
C MET A 1 -52.86 -6.78 66.54
N ARG A 2 -53.00 -7.49 65.44
CA ARG A 2 -51.88 -8.19 64.75
C ARG A 2 -51.51 -7.34 63.53
N SER A 3 -50.30 -6.82 63.50
CA SER A 3 -49.74 -6.08 62.35
C SER A 3 -49.35 -7.05 61.26
N LEU A 4 -49.89 -6.86 60.10
CA LEU A 4 -49.58 -7.62 58.88
C LEU A 4 -48.46 -6.84 58.15
N THR A 5 -47.24 -7.37 58.11
CA THR A 5 -46.14 -6.80 57.35
C THR A 5 -46.19 -7.33 55.93
N VAL A 6 -46.49 -6.48 54.96
CA VAL A 6 -46.43 -6.82 53.50
C VAL A 6 -45.05 -6.59 53.03
N ILE A 7 -44.36 -7.63 52.62
CA ILE A 7 -43.05 -7.58 51.92
C ILE A 7 -43.32 -7.43 50.41
N LEU A 8 -43.01 -6.24 49.88
CA LEU A 8 -43.07 -5.97 48.46
C LEU A 8 -41.74 -6.49 47.79
N LEU A 9 -41.86 -7.56 47.05
CA LEU A 9 -40.74 -8.14 46.28
C LEU A 9 -40.68 -7.40 44.92
N SER A 10 -39.74 -6.49 44.75
CA SER A 10 -39.50 -5.82 43.48
C SER A 10 -38.66 -6.72 42.57
N LEU A 11 -39.26 -7.32 41.55
CA LEU A 11 -38.57 -7.98 40.45
C LEU A 11 -37.94 -6.88 39.55
N THR A 12 -36.64 -6.73 39.64
CA THR A 12 -35.85 -5.99 38.60
C THR A 12 -35.67 -6.88 37.41
N LEU A 13 -36.42 -6.64 36.33
CA LEU A 13 -36.14 -7.17 35.00
C LEU A 13 -34.86 -6.51 34.51
N ALA A 14 -33.73 -7.20 34.62
CA ALA A 14 -32.51 -6.84 33.93
C ALA A 14 -32.73 -7.12 32.45
N CYS A 15 -32.98 -6.07 31.66
CA CYS A 15 -32.97 -6.11 30.21
C CYS A 15 -31.51 -6.28 29.78
N THR A 16 -31.06 -7.49 29.52
CA THR A 16 -29.80 -7.72 28.84
C THR A 16 -29.98 -7.32 27.38
N GLN A 17 -29.63 -6.09 27.04
CA GLN A 17 -29.44 -5.69 25.66
C GLN A 17 -28.26 -6.53 25.12
N THR A 18 -28.59 -7.55 24.35
CA THR A 18 -27.59 -8.22 23.50
C THR A 18 -27.15 -7.18 22.47
N GLN A 19 -25.95 -6.63 22.68
CA GLN A 19 -25.33 -5.74 21.69
C GLN A 19 -25.10 -6.61 20.45
N GLU A 20 -25.86 -6.36 19.37
CA GLU A 20 -25.59 -6.99 18.09
C GLU A 20 -24.19 -6.56 17.64
N LEU A 21 -23.29 -7.50 17.55
CA LEU A 21 -21.95 -7.25 17.02
C LEU A 21 -22.09 -6.93 15.53
N ARG A 22 -21.63 -5.73 15.13
CA ARG A 22 -21.62 -5.30 13.72
C ARG A 22 -20.64 -6.11 12.87
N PHE A 23 -19.63 -6.70 13.52
CA PHE A 23 -18.60 -7.52 12.87
C PHE A 23 -18.49 -8.86 13.59
N THR A 24 -18.35 -9.93 12.82
CA THR A 24 -18.11 -11.27 13.32
C THR A 24 -16.75 -11.74 12.85
N ARG A 25 -15.91 -12.18 13.78
CA ARG A 25 -14.62 -12.79 13.45
C ARG A 25 -14.85 -14.17 12.87
N LEU A 26 -14.41 -14.39 11.63
CA LEU A 26 -14.36 -15.71 11.03
C LEU A 26 -13.08 -16.44 11.44
N THR A 27 -13.19 -17.72 11.70
CA THR A 27 -12.04 -18.60 11.93
C THR A 27 -11.51 -19.12 10.59
N GLU A 28 -10.28 -19.61 10.57
CA GLU A 28 -9.67 -20.29 9.43
C GLU A 28 -10.57 -21.40 8.87
N ASN A 29 -11.14 -22.26 9.72
CA ASN A 29 -12.06 -23.32 9.31
C ASN A 29 -13.37 -22.80 8.66
N GLN A 30 -13.76 -21.58 8.95
CA GLN A 30 -14.96 -20.95 8.36
C GLN A 30 -14.64 -20.24 7.06
N SER A 31 -13.50 -19.52 7.00
CA SER A 31 -13.12 -18.72 5.85
C SER A 31 -12.21 -19.45 4.86
N GLY A 32 -11.40 -20.40 5.31
CA GLY A 32 -10.32 -21.00 4.52
C GLY A 32 -9.04 -20.15 4.47
N ILE A 33 -9.00 -18.99 5.16
CA ILE A 33 -7.83 -18.11 5.19
C ILE A 33 -6.96 -18.48 6.39
N ASP A 34 -5.76 -19.00 6.14
CA ASP A 34 -4.75 -19.39 7.12
C ASP A 34 -3.53 -18.47 7.15
N PHE A 35 -3.53 -17.39 6.34
CA PHE A 35 -2.40 -16.47 6.23
C PHE A 35 -2.01 -15.87 7.58
N ASN A 36 -0.73 -15.98 7.90
CA ASN A 36 -0.13 -15.37 9.06
C ASN A 36 1.21 -14.76 8.70
N ASN A 37 1.29 -13.42 8.67
CA ASN A 37 2.53 -12.69 8.42
C ASN A 37 3.49 -12.80 9.62
N LYS A 38 3.98 -14.01 9.86
CA LYS A 38 4.84 -14.33 11.01
C LYS A 38 6.22 -13.72 10.83
N LEU A 39 6.62 -12.89 11.79
CA LEU A 39 7.95 -12.31 11.86
C LEU A 39 8.82 -13.05 12.89
N SER A 40 10.10 -13.21 12.56
CA SER A 40 11.13 -13.72 13.44
C SER A 40 12.34 -12.80 13.38
N TYR A 41 12.77 -12.28 14.50
CA TYR A 41 13.92 -11.40 14.54
C TYR A 41 15.21 -12.18 14.84
N THR A 42 16.29 -11.66 14.28
CA THR A 42 17.67 -12.14 14.52
C THR A 42 18.53 -10.96 14.96
N GLU A 43 19.78 -11.22 15.31
CA GLU A 43 20.75 -10.16 15.57
C GLU A 43 20.95 -9.22 14.39
N GLN A 44 20.89 -9.75 13.15
CA GLN A 44 21.11 -9.01 11.91
C GLN A 44 19.82 -8.36 11.36
N LEU A 45 18.65 -8.91 11.67
CA LEU A 45 17.35 -8.43 11.18
C LEU A 45 16.36 -8.29 12.33
N ASN A 46 16.15 -7.07 12.76
CA ASN A 46 15.29 -6.69 13.88
C ASN A 46 14.91 -5.20 13.77
N PRO A 47 14.03 -4.65 14.62
CA PRO A 47 13.59 -3.26 14.53
C PRO A 47 14.70 -2.20 14.64
N TYR A 48 15.85 -2.52 15.19
CA TYR A 48 16.98 -1.58 15.29
C TYR A 48 17.83 -1.55 14.01
N THR A 49 17.89 -2.67 13.29
CA THR A 49 18.65 -2.79 12.04
C THR A 49 17.82 -2.49 10.81
N TYR A 50 16.48 -2.64 10.90
CA TYR A 50 15.52 -2.37 9.83
C TYR A 50 14.28 -1.66 10.40
N LYS A 51 14.12 -0.37 10.13
CA LYS A 51 13.07 0.49 10.68
C LYS A 51 11.64 -0.03 10.39
N ASN A 52 11.43 -0.54 9.17
CA ASN A 52 10.12 -1.00 8.72
C ASN A 52 9.79 -2.44 9.15
N PHE A 53 10.53 -3.00 10.13
CA PHE A 53 10.37 -4.39 10.56
C PHE A 53 8.94 -4.74 10.98
N TYR A 54 8.21 -3.81 11.56
CA TYR A 54 6.82 -3.99 12.02
C TYR A 54 5.78 -3.25 11.19
N ASN A 55 6.12 -2.74 10.01
CA ASN A 55 5.16 -2.02 9.16
C ASN A 55 4.06 -2.93 8.58
N GLY A 56 4.23 -4.24 8.71
CA GLY A 56 3.25 -5.21 8.18
C GLY A 56 3.45 -5.50 6.70
N GLY A 57 2.44 -6.13 6.11
CA GLY A 57 2.33 -6.41 4.69
C GLY A 57 0.99 -5.90 4.15
N GLY A 58 0.99 -5.48 2.90
CA GLY A 58 -0.19 -4.99 2.21
C GLY A 58 -1.25 -6.07 1.99
N VAL A 59 -2.48 -5.61 1.80
CA VAL A 59 -3.62 -6.46 1.41
C VAL A 59 -4.27 -5.83 0.18
N GLY A 60 -4.35 -6.60 -0.91
CA GLY A 60 -5.09 -6.25 -2.11
C GLY A 60 -6.43 -6.97 -2.14
N ILE A 61 -7.49 -6.27 -2.55
CA ILE A 61 -8.83 -6.82 -2.74
C ILE A 61 -9.29 -6.48 -4.14
N GLY A 62 -9.61 -7.50 -4.95
CA GLY A 62 -10.08 -7.31 -6.32
C GLY A 62 -10.60 -8.62 -6.90
N ASP A 63 -11.42 -8.52 -7.92
CA ASP A 63 -11.99 -9.67 -8.65
C ASP A 63 -11.04 -10.03 -9.80
N ILE A 64 -10.18 -11.04 -9.59
CA ILE A 64 -9.13 -11.41 -10.56
C ILE A 64 -9.65 -12.26 -11.72
N ASN A 65 -10.87 -12.78 -11.62
CA ASN A 65 -11.44 -13.69 -12.62
C ASN A 65 -12.78 -13.20 -13.20
N ASN A 66 -13.17 -11.96 -12.86
CA ASN A 66 -14.40 -11.30 -13.31
C ASN A 66 -15.68 -12.10 -12.99
N ASP A 67 -15.70 -12.81 -11.84
CA ASP A 67 -16.89 -13.59 -11.41
C ASP A 67 -17.83 -12.80 -10.48
N GLY A 68 -17.53 -11.54 -10.20
CA GLY A 68 -18.29 -10.63 -9.34
C GLY A 68 -18.04 -10.82 -7.84
N ARG A 69 -17.02 -11.57 -7.46
CA ARG A 69 -16.63 -11.81 -6.06
C ARG A 69 -15.18 -11.37 -5.83
N PRO A 70 -14.95 -10.38 -4.95
CA PRO A 70 -13.59 -9.92 -4.70
C PRO A 70 -12.74 -11.02 -4.03
N ASP A 71 -11.55 -11.21 -4.58
CA ASP A 71 -10.48 -12.06 -4.09
C ASP A 71 -9.52 -11.29 -3.18
N ILE A 72 -8.63 -11.96 -2.48
CA ILE A 72 -7.74 -11.34 -1.51
C ILE A 72 -6.30 -11.76 -1.76
N PHE A 73 -5.41 -10.77 -1.92
CA PHE A 73 -3.97 -10.96 -1.95
C PHE A 73 -3.33 -10.42 -0.68
N PHE A 74 -2.49 -11.21 -0.02
CA PHE A 74 -1.71 -10.81 1.14
C PHE A 74 -0.22 -10.76 0.83
N CYS A 75 0.43 -9.66 1.17
CA CYS A 75 1.87 -9.53 1.14
C CYS A 75 2.51 -10.17 2.37
N GLY A 76 3.50 -11.04 2.17
CA GLY A 76 4.30 -11.63 3.23
C GLY A 76 5.65 -10.94 3.39
N ASN A 77 6.05 -10.61 4.62
CA ASN A 77 7.37 -10.04 4.88
C ASN A 77 8.47 -11.12 4.92
N GLN A 78 8.38 -12.05 5.86
CA GLN A 78 9.29 -13.20 5.99
C GLN A 78 8.63 -14.54 5.57
N VAL A 79 7.41 -14.48 5.11
CA VAL A 79 6.62 -15.59 4.57
C VAL A 79 6.25 -15.31 3.13
N SER A 80 5.84 -16.31 2.36
CA SER A 80 5.36 -16.10 0.99
C SER A 80 4.09 -15.25 0.98
N ASN A 81 3.91 -14.49 -0.12
CA ASN A 81 2.62 -13.91 -0.44
C ASN A 81 1.55 -14.99 -0.56
N LYS A 82 0.27 -14.61 -0.44
CA LYS A 82 -0.85 -15.52 -0.60
C LYS A 82 -1.97 -14.89 -1.43
N LEU A 83 -2.50 -15.65 -2.39
CA LEU A 83 -3.69 -15.30 -3.15
C LEU A 83 -4.83 -16.26 -2.79
N TYR A 84 -5.94 -15.69 -2.34
CA TYR A 84 -7.13 -16.41 -1.95
C TYR A 84 -8.30 -16.12 -2.89
N LEU A 85 -8.72 -17.13 -3.63
CA LEU A 85 -9.88 -17.07 -4.53
C LEU A 85 -11.18 -17.17 -3.73
N ASN A 86 -12.11 -16.25 -3.96
CA ASN A 86 -13.40 -16.19 -3.28
C ASN A 86 -14.41 -17.22 -3.86
N LYS A 87 -14.75 -18.22 -3.08
CA LYS A 87 -15.71 -19.28 -3.47
C LYS A 87 -17.17 -18.93 -3.14
N GLY A 88 -17.42 -17.70 -2.67
CA GLY A 88 -18.71 -17.25 -2.17
C GLY A 88 -18.98 -17.63 -0.72
N GLY A 89 -19.93 -16.94 -0.09
CA GLY A 89 -20.30 -17.20 1.31
C GLY A 89 -19.18 -16.98 2.32
N MET A 90 -18.25 -16.06 2.05
CA MET A 90 -17.05 -15.79 2.86
C MET A 90 -16.12 -17.01 2.99
N LYS A 91 -16.05 -17.83 1.96
CA LYS A 91 -15.12 -18.95 1.87
C LYS A 91 -14.10 -18.68 0.77
N PHE A 92 -12.84 -18.95 1.08
CA PHE A 92 -11.71 -18.69 0.22
C PHE A 92 -10.85 -19.94 0.04
N GLU A 93 -10.22 -20.04 -1.11
CA GLU A 93 -9.29 -21.11 -1.48
C GLU A 93 -7.91 -20.51 -1.77
N ASP A 94 -6.87 -21.02 -1.13
CA ASP A 94 -5.49 -20.62 -1.44
C ASP A 94 -5.09 -21.20 -2.81
N ILE A 95 -4.91 -20.33 -3.80
CA ILE A 95 -4.48 -20.70 -5.15
C ILE A 95 -3.06 -20.22 -5.46
N THR A 96 -2.30 -19.75 -4.47
CA THR A 96 -0.99 -19.11 -4.64
C THR A 96 -0.02 -19.92 -5.48
N GLU A 97 0.13 -21.20 -5.19
CA GLU A 97 1.04 -22.10 -5.91
C GLU A 97 0.56 -22.36 -7.34
N GLN A 98 -0.72 -22.64 -7.50
CA GLN A 98 -1.35 -22.83 -8.82
C GLN A 98 -1.25 -21.57 -9.68
N ALA A 99 -1.41 -20.41 -9.08
CA ALA A 99 -1.35 -19.11 -9.74
C ALA A 99 0.09 -18.67 -10.13
N GLY A 100 1.12 -19.36 -9.63
CA GLY A 100 2.53 -19.02 -9.91
C GLY A 100 3.05 -17.83 -9.08
N LEU A 101 2.39 -17.48 -7.95
CA LEU A 101 2.65 -16.28 -7.15
C LEU A 101 3.54 -16.54 -5.92
N MET A 102 4.21 -17.68 -5.87
CA MET A 102 5.12 -18.02 -4.76
C MET A 102 6.31 -17.05 -4.75
N SER A 103 6.41 -16.27 -3.70
CA SER A 103 7.51 -15.33 -3.46
C SER A 103 8.25 -15.75 -2.19
N GLN A 104 9.54 -16.08 -2.31
CA GLN A 104 10.33 -16.52 -1.16
C GLN A 104 11.48 -15.55 -0.88
N ASN A 105 11.75 -15.31 0.39
CA ASN A 105 12.91 -14.57 0.89
C ASN A 105 12.98 -13.08 0.47
N VAL A 106 11.88 -12.50 0.03
CA VAL A 106 11.80 -11.07 -0.30
C VAL A 106 10.67 -10.43 0.49
N TRP A 107 10.98 -9.34 1.15
CA TRP A 107 10.06 -8.59 1.98
C TRP A 107 9.03 -7.86 1.11
N SER A 108 7.83 -8.43 0.94
CA SER A 108 6.73 -7.76 0.26
C SER A 108 6.07 -6.75 1.21
N ALA A 109 5.87 -5.52 0.76
CA ALA A 109 5.31 -4.43 1.56
C ALA A 109 3.90 -4.05 1.08
N GLY A 110 3.79 -3.30 0.00
CA GLY A 110 2.51 -2.89 -0.58
C GLY A 110 2.08 -3.76 -1.76
N VAL A 111 0.81 -3.69 -2.10
CA VAL A 111 0.23 -4.33 -3.29
C VAL A 111 -0.80 -3.42 -3.92
N SER A 112 -0.81 -3.35 -5.24
CA SER A 112 -1.86 -2.73 -6.03
C SER A 112 -2.43 -3.78 -7.00
N MET A 113 -3.76 -3.87 -7.05
CA MET A 113 -4.48 -4.70 -8.01
C MET A 113 -5.07 -3.77 -9.07
N VAL A 114 -4.59 -3.86 -10.30
CA VAL A 114 -4.84 -2.88 -11.36
C VAL A 114 -4.80 -3.57 -12.72
N ASP A 115 -5.67 -3.20 -13.62
CA ASP A 115 -5.59 -3.59 -15.03
C ASP A 115 -4.56 -2.69 -15.73
N ILE A 116 -3.31 -3.15 -15.78
CA ILE A 116 -2.19 -2.31 -16.24
C ILE A 116 -2.01 -2.31 -17.75
N ASN A 117 -2.52 -3.33 -18.42
CA ASN A 117 -2.40 -3.51 -19.86
C ASN A 117 -3.71 -3.25 -20.61
N GLY A 118 -4.80 -2.91 -19.91
CA GLY A 118 -6.11 -2.59 -20.47
C GLY A 118 -6.86 -3.78 -21.05
N ASP A 119 -6.57 -5.01 -20.59
CA ASP A 119 -7.21 -6.24 -21.10
C ASP A 119 -8.51 -6.62 -20.34
N GLY A 120 -8.86 -5.87 -19.28
CA GLY A 120 -10.05 -6.07 -18.47
C GLY A 120 -9.85 -7.06 -17.33
N LEU A 121 -8.63 -7.54 -17.08
CA LEU A 121 -8.27 -8.38 -15.96
C LEU A 121 -7.41 -7.61 -14.96
N LEU A 122 -7.55 -7.91 -13.66
CA LEU A 122 -6.70 -7.29 -12.66
C LEU A 122 -5.35 -8.00 -12.59
N ASP A 123 -4.28 -7.23 -12.81
CA ASP A 123 -2.90 -7.60 -12.56
C ASP A 123 -2.51 -7.30 -11.11
N ILE A 124 -1.37 -7.80 -10.65
CA ILE A 124 -0.91 -7.63 -9.28
C ILE A 124 0.49 -7.03 -9.28
N TYR A 125 0.62 -5.78 -8.82
CA TYR A 125 1.91 -5.15 -8.60
C TYR A 125 2.30 -5.20 -7.12
N VAL A 126 3.45 -5.78 -6.82
CA VAL A 126 3.94 -6.00 -5.45
C VAL A 126 5.19 -5.17 -5.20
N CYS A 127 5.07 -4.21 -4.28
CA CYS A 127 6.18 -3.41 -3.80
C CYS A 127 7.06 -4.22 -2.84
N LYS A 128 8.37 -4.21 -3.09
CA LYS A 128 9.36 -4.90 -2.28
C LYS A 128 10.14 -3.92 -1.42
N SER A 129 10.35 -4.31 -0.19
CA SER A 129 11.12 -3.57 0.80
C SER A 129 12.14 -4.52 1.44
N GLY A 130 12.52 -4.30 2.68
CA GLY A 130 13.43 -5.17 3.41
C GLY A 130 14.77 -4.49 3.73
N PRO A 131 15.66 -5.17 4.44
CA PRO A 131 16.90 -4.56 4.86
C PRO A 131 17.78 -4.15 3.67
N PRO A 132 18.47 -3.00 3.77
CA PRO A 132 19.42 -2.55 2.75
C PRO A 132 20.46 -3.64 2.45
N GLY A 133 20.79 -3.83 1.18
CA GLY A 133 21.78 -4.82 0.73
C GLY A 133 21.24 -6.24 0.56
N GLY A 134 19.93 -6.46 0.70
CA GLY A 134 19.29 -7.72 0.32
C GLY A 134 19.48 -8.03 -1.19
N ASN A 135 19.94 -9.23 -1.52
CA ASN A 135 20.17 -9.62 -2.90
C ASN A 135 18.83 -9.76 -3.67
N LYS A 136 18.81 -9.26 -4.89
CA LYS A 136 17.71 -9.43 -5.84
C LYS A 136 16.36 -8.84 -5.38
N ARG A 137 16.37 -7.74 -4.64
CA ARG A 137 15.14 -7.00 -4.37
C ARG A 137 14.78 -6.18 -5.60
N HIS A 138 13.62 -6.43 -6.16
CA HIS A 138 12.94 -5.59 -7.15
C HIS A 138 11.44 -5.77 -6.96
N ASN A 139 10.67 -4.76 -7.32
CA ASN A 139 9.22 -4.88 -7.34
C ASN A 139 8.80 -5.91 -8.39
N GLU A 140 7.70 -6.58 -8.16
CA GLU A 140 7.19 -7.63 -9.05
C GLU A 140 5.86 -7.20 -9.65
N LEU A 141 5.71 -7.39 -10.97
CA LEU A 141 4.46 -7.25 -11.69
C LEU A 141 4.01 -8.60 -12.22
N PHE A 142 2.89 -9.07 -11.73
CA PHE A 142 2.26 -10.31 -12.15
C PHE A 142 1.09 -10.01 -13.08
N ILE A 143 1.27 -10.25 -14.38
CA ILE A 143 0.22 -10.11 -15.40
C ILE A 143 -0.71 -11.31 -15.34
N ASN A 144 -2.00 -11.05 -15.31
CA ASN A 144 -3.05 -12.07 -15.26
C ASN A 144 -3.22 -12.73 -16.64
N ASN A 145 -3.06 -14.05 -16.71
CA ASN A 145 -3.18 -14.79 -17.97
C ASN A 145 -4.65 -15.16 -18.32
N GLY A 146 -5.62 -14.82 -17.49
CA GLY A 146 -7.06 -15.11 -17.70
C GLY A 146 -7.50 -16.53 -17.33
N ASP A 147 -6.60 -17.36 -16.80
CA ASP A 147 -6.85 -18.75 -16.44
C ASP A 147 -6.52 -19.07 -14.97
N LEU A 148 -6.53 -18.05 -14.10
CA LEU A 148 -6.11 -18.10 -12.70
C LEU A 148 -4.61 -18.32 -12.51
N THR A 149 -3.81 -18.12 -13.55
CA THR A 149 -2.35 -18.08 -13.47
C THR A 149 -1.82 -16.69 -13.79
N PHE A 150 -0.61 -16.38 -13.35
CA PHE A 150 0.03 -15.09 -13.56
C PHE A 150 1.45 -15.28 -14.08
N SER A 151 1.92 -14.30 -14.85
CA SER A 151 3.29 -14.25 -15.37
C SER A 151 4.01 -13.02 -14.84
N GLU A 152 5.18 -13.20 -14.22
CA GLU A 152 6.01 -12.10 -13.74
C GLU A 152 6.64 -11.36 -14.92
N GLN A 153 6.37 -10.06 -15.07
CA GLN A 153 6.78 -9.25 -16.22
C GLN A 153 7.31 -7.85 -15.83
N SER A 154 7.71 -7.63 -14.59
CA SER A 154 8.16 -6.30 -14.13
C SER A 154 9.26 -5.67 -14.98
N VAL A 155 10.26 -6.48 -15.40
CA VAL A 155 11.35 -6.03 -16.27
C VAL A 155 10.84 -5.60 -17.64
N GLN A 156 9.87 -6.33 -18.20
CA GLN A 156 9.32 -6.05 -19.53
C GLN A 156 8.55 -4.74 -19.56
N PHE A 157 7.92 -4.38 -18.43
CA PHE A 157 7.17 -3.15 -18.26
C PHE A 157 8.02 -1.98 -17.70
N GLY A 158 9.28 -2.20 -17.29
CA GLY A 158 10.10 -1.16 -16.63
C GLY A 158 9.67 -0.84 -15.19
N LEU A 159 9.01 -1.79 -14.53
CA LEU A 159 8.47 -1.67 -13.17
C LEU A 159 9.27 -2.44 -12.10
N ASP A 160 10.44 -2.96 -12.45
CA ASP A 160 11.33 -3.75 -11.60
C ASP A 160 12.19 -2.90 -10.64
N ASN A 161 11.61 -1.86 -10.07
CA ASN A 161 12.34 -0.93 -9.19
C ASN A 161 12.98 -1.65 -8.00
N GLU A 162 14.27 -1.35 -7.74
CA GLU A 162 15.07 -1.95 -6.65
C GLU A 162 15.04 -1.15 -5.34
N GLY A 163 14.25 -0.08 -5.28
CA GLY A 163 14.13 0.78 -4.11
C GLY A 163 13.50 0.09 -2.89
N LEU A 164 13.39 0.84 -1.79
CA LEU A 164 12.61 0.41 -0.62
C LEU A 164 11.15 0.81 -0.82
N SER A 165 10.48 0.13 -1.73
CA SER A 165 9.11 0.46 -2.11
C SER A 165 8.12 0.03 -1.04
N SER A 166 7.26 0.96 -0.61
CA SER A 166 6.21 0.71 0.37
C SER A 166 4.83 0.60 -0.25
N HIS A 167 4.55 1.35 -1.30
CA HIS A 167 3.27 1.34 -2.01
C HIS A 167 3.42 1.91 -3.41
N ALA A 168 2.43 1.64 -4.28
CA ALA A 168 2.32 2.25 -5.60
C ALA A 168 0.87 2.66 -5.86
N ALA A 169 0.67 3.83 -6.45
CA ALA A 169 -0.63 4.30 -6.94
C ALA A 169 -0.58 4.39 -8.46
N PHE A 170 -1.58 3.79 -9.11
CA PHE A 170 -1.72 3.83 -10.56
C PHE A 170 -2.87 4.77 -10.94
N PHE A 171 -2.60 5.72 -11.83
CA PHE A 171 -3.54 6.73 -12.28
C PHE A 171 -3.03 7.41 -13.54
N ASP A 172 -3.91 7.94 -14.35
CA ASP A 172 -3.60 8.67 -15.58
C ASP A 172 -3.30 10.14 -15.23
N TYR A 173 -1.98 10.49 -15.05
CA TYR A 173 -1.62 11.81 -14.56
C TYR A 173 -1.64 12.89 -15.66
N ASP A 174 -1.40 12.54 -16.90
CA ASP A 174 -1.32 13.47 -18.03
C ASP A 174 -2.56 13.44 -18.94
N LEU A 175 -3.50 12.56 -18.64
CA LEU A 175 -4.80 12.36 -19.30
C LEU A 175 -4.66 11.87 -20.75
N ASP A 176 -3.70 10.99 -20.99
CA ASP A 176 -3.49 10.37 -22.29
C ASP A 176 -4.28 9.06 -22.46
N GLY A 177 -4.85 8.53 -21.38
CA GLY A 177 -5.79 7.40 -21.37
C GLY A 177 -5.17 6.08 -20.91
N ASP A 178 -3.89 6.05 -20.55
CA ASP A 178 -3.26 4.91 -19.90
C ASP A 178 -2.89 5.21 -18.44
N LEU A 179 -2.51 4.18 -17.68
CA LEU A 179 -2.20 4.33 -16.26
C LEU A 179 -0.70 4.47 -16.05
N ASP A 180 -0.33 5.55 -15.36
CA ASP A 180 1.00 5.80 -14.84
C ASP A 180 1.17 5.29 -13.42
N CYS A 181 2.40 5.29 -12.90
CA CYS A 181 2.68 4.78 -11.57
C CYS A 181 3.41 5.81 -10.71
N TYR A 182 2.79 6.24 -9.61
CA TYR A 182 3.53 6.89 -8.53
C TYR A 182 4.03 5.83 -7.55
N LEU A 183 5.34 5.65 -7.49
CA LEU A 183 6.00 4.68 -6.63
C LEU A 183 6.53 5.35 -5.36
N LEU A 184 6.00 4.93 -4.22
CA LEU A 184 6.35 5.41 -2.89
C LEU A 184 7.52 4.60 -2.33
N ASN A 185 8.67 5.25 -2.19
CA ASN A 185 9.88 4.65 -1.63
C ASN A 185 10.24 5.26 -0.27
N ASN A 186 10.99 4.53 0.52
CA ASN A 186 11.48 4.98 1.81
C ASN A 186 12.99 5.25 1.77
N SER A 187 13.42 6.33 2.40
CA SER A 187 14.84 6.60 2.57
C SER A 187 15.56 5.46 3.30
N ILE A 188 16.69 5.04 2.75
CA ILE A 188 17.59 4.07 3.39
C ILE A 188 18.43 4.68 4.50
N LYS A 189 18.46 6.01 4.63
CA LYS A 189 19.23 6.71 5.64
C LYS A 189 18.78 6.35 7.04
N SER A 190 19.71 6.21 7.96
CA SER A 190 19.38 6.03 9.37
C SER A 190 18.75 7.29 9.95
N VAL A 191 17.93 7.15 11.00
CA VAL A 191 17.29 8.29 11.69
C VAL A 191 18.32 9.33 12.18
N GLY A 192 19.52 8.92 12.55
CA GLY A 192 20.63 9.81 12.92
C GLY A 192 21.44 10.37 11.73
N GLY A 193 21.11 9.96 10.50
CA GLY A 193 21.80 10.41 9.28
C GLY A 193 21.16 11.63 8.63
N TYR A 194 20.14 12.21 9.24
CA TYR A 194 19.51 13.46 8.79
C TYR A 194 20.29 14.65 9.33
N ASP A 195 21.46 14.89 8.78
CA ASP A 195 22.14 16.15 8.99
C ASP A 195 21.34 17.25 8.34
N ILE A 196 21.25 18.41 9.01
CA ILE A 196 20.56 19.60 8.48
C ILE A 196 21.42 20.19 7.34
N ILE A 197 21.50 19.47 6.24
CA ILE A 197 22.10 19.95 5.01
C ILE A 197 21.02 20.73 4.26
N LYS A 198 21.32 21.98 3.90
CA LYS A 198 20.42 22.77 3.06
C LYS A 198 20.11 22.01 1.76
N ASN A 199 18.84 21.99 1.38
CA ASN A 199 18.32 21.39 0.13
C ASN A 199 18.39 19.85 0.05
N GLN A 200 18.37 19.12 1.15
CA GLN A 200 18.30 17.64 1.12
C GLN A 200 17.08 17.12 0.36
N ARG A 201 15.93 17.81 0.48
CA ARG A 201 14.69 17.46 -0.24
C ARG A 201 14.89 17.42 -1.76
N ASN A 202 15.74 18.29 -2.30
CA ASN A 202 16.04 18.35 -3.73
C ASN A 202 17.20 17.45 -4.17
N ARG A 203 17.71 16.59 -3.28
CA ARG A 203 18.78 15.65 -3.63
C ARG A 203 18.14 14.32 -3.98
N PRO A 204 18.28 13.87 -5.24
CA PRO A 204 17.70 12.60 -5.64
C PRO A 204 18.46 11.43 -5.01
N ASP A 205 17.71 10.40 -4.63
CA ASP A 205 18.21 9.10 -4.20
C ASP A 205 17.55 8.01 -5.06
N SER A 206 18.35 7.23 -5.75
CA SER A 206 17.85 6.22 -6.69
C SER A 206 17.11 5.07 -6.01
N LEU A 207 17.39 4.81 -4.72
CA LEU A 207 16.79 3.71 -3.96
C LEU A 207 15.70 4.18 -3.00
N GLY A 208 15.89 5.35 -2.38
CA GLY A 208 14.97 5.84 -1.34
C GLY A 208 14.01 6.92 -1.81
N GLY A 209 14.27 7.53 -2.96
CA GLY A 209 13.41 8.60 -3.51
C GLY A 209 12.13 8.05 -4.15
N ASN A 210 11.05 8.79 -3.97
CA ASN A 210 9.80 8.51 -4.68
C ASN A 210 10.01 8.65 -6.19
N LYS A 211 9.15 7.98 -6.97
CA LYS A 211 9.22 8.03 -8.43
C LYS A 211 7.84 8.28 -9.03
N LEU A 212 7.82 9.00 -10.14
CA LEU A 212 6.73 8.98 -11.12
C LEU A 212 7.24 8.27 -12.37
N LEU A 213 6.59 7.18 -12.71
CA LEU A 213 6.91 6.33 -13.85
C LEU A 213 5.79 6.51 -14.86
N ARG A 214 6.07 7.17 -15.99
CA ARG A 214 5.10 7.40 -17.06
C ARG A 214 5.03 6.16 -17.95
N ASN A 215 3.82 5.74 -18.23
CA ASN A 215 3.55 4.68 -19.20
C ASN A 215 3.64 5.24 -20.62
N ASP A 216 4.59 4.75 -21.39
CA ASP A 216 4.72 5.08 -22.80
C ASP A 216 4.44 3.80 -23.61
N GLU A 217 3.19 3.60 -24.05
CA GLU A 217 2.78 2.44 -24.85
C GLU A 217 3.08 1.07 -24.19
N GLY A 218 2.89 0.97 -22.87
CA GLY A 218 3.10 -0.26 -22.08
C GLY A 218 4.49 -0.41 -21.47
N TYR A 219 5.36 0.62 -21.57
CA TYR A 219 6.65 0.64 -20.89
C TYR A 219 6.77 1.87 -19.99
N PHE A 220 7.09 1.66 -18.72
CA PHE A 220 7.13 2.70 -17.70
C PHE A 220 8.52 3.37 -17.63
N ASN A 221 8.56 4.65 -17.96
CA ASN A 221 9.77 5.49 -17.96
C ASN A 221 9.83 6.38 -16.72
N ASP A 222 10.98 6.46 -16.06
CA ASP A 222 11.20 7.35 -14.90
C ASP A 222 11.27 8.81 -15.34
N VAL A 223 10.19 9.55 -15.12
CA VAL A 223 10.05 10.98 -15.43
C VAL A 223 10.08 11.86 -14.18
N THR A 224 10.41 11.32 -13.02
CA THR A 224 10.32 11.93 -11.69
C THR A 224 10.83 13.35 -11.62
N GLN A 225 12.04 13.61 -12.12
CA GLN A 225 12.65 14.94 -12.07
C GLN A 225 12.07 15.88 -13.13
N GLU A 226 11.71 15.34 -14.29
CA GLU A 226 11.12 16.07 -15.40
C GLU A 226 9.79 16.70 -15.01
N VAL A 227 8.97 15.96 -14.26
CA VAL A 227 7.63 16.37 -13.83
C VAL A 227 7.59 17.08 -12.46
N GLY A 228 8.72 17.34 -11.83
CA GLY A 228 8.80 18.14 -10.60
C GLY A 228 8.53 17.37 -9.30
N ILE A 229 8.58 16.03 -9.30
CA ILE A 229 8.44 15.21 -8.12
C ILE A 229 9.78 15.12 -7.35
N TYR A 230 9.72 15.20 -6.02
CA TYR A 230 10.89 15.03 -5.17
C TYR A 230 11.29 13.54 -5.08
N ALA A 231 12.42 13.21 -5.70
CA ALA A 231 13.11 11.94 -5.48
C ALA A 231 14.00 12.00 -4.23
N SER A 232 13.51 12.57 -3.16
CA SER A 232 14.28 13.02 -2.00
C SER A 232 15.03 11.92 -1.28
N ASP A 233 16.28 12.16 -0.93
CA ASP A 233 17.12 11.26 -0.12
C ASP A 233 16.69 11.20 1.36
N ILE A 234 15.75 12.05 1.77
CA ILE A 234 15.17 12.10 3.13
C ILE A 234 13.68 11.74 3.17
N GLY A 235 13.03 11.49 2.03
CA GLY A 235 11.64 11.09 1.99
C GLY A 235 11.40 9.77 2.72
N PHE A 236 10.33 9.68 3.50
CA PHE A 236 9.92 8.48 4.19
C PHE A 236 8.40 8.29 4.05
N GLY A 237 7.96 8.10 2.81
CA GLY A 237 6.55 7.98 2.48
C GLY A 237 5.96 6.67 3.01
N LEU A 238 4.85 6.78 3.75
CA LEU A 238 4.08 5.65 4.26
C LEU A 238 2.68 5.56 3.63
N GLY A 239 2.20 6.63 3.03
CA GLY A 239 0.92 6.66 2.33
C GLY A 239 0.97 7.59 1.13
N VAL A 240 0.24 7.24 0.08
CA VAL A 240 -0.02 8.07 -1.09
C VAL A 240 -1.51 8.04 -1.40
N THR A 241 -2.07 9.21 -1.66
CA THR A 241 -3.48 9.37 -2.03
C THR A 241 -3.56 10.23 -3.28
N ILE A 242 -4.38 9.79 -4.23
CA ILE A 242 -4.61 10.49 -5.49
C ILE A 242 -6.03 11.06 -5.48
N GLY A 243 -6.18 12.31 -5.87
CA GLY A 243 -7.47 12.97 -5.98
C GLY A 243 -7.37 14.35 -6.62
N ASP A 244 -8.46 14.86 -7.12
CA ASP A 244 -8.57 16.23 -7.66
C ASP A 244 -8.82 17.22 -6.51
N ILE A 245 -7.74 17.69 -5.88
CA ILE A 245 -7.80 18.50 -4.65
C ILE A 245 -8.21 19.94 -4.94
N ASN A 246 -7.84 20.45 -6.10
CA ASN A 246 -8.13 21.83 -6.53
C ASN A 246 -9.39 21.94 -7.41
N GLN A 247 -10.05 20.83 -7.73
CA GLN A 247 -11.27 20.73 -8.55
C GLN A 247 -11.07 21.19 -10.02
N ASP A 248 -9.89 20.93 -10.58
CA ASP A 248 -9.57 21.26 -11.98
C ASP A 248 -9.72 20.06 -12.94
N LYS A 249 -10.17 18.91 -12.44
CA LYS A 249 -10.37 17.61 -13.11
C LYS A 249 -9.08 16.90 -13.50
N ARG A 250 -7.99 17.22 -12.83
CA ARG A 250 -6.72 16.52 -12.95
C ARG A 250 -6.35 15.87 -11.62
N PRO A 251 -5.70 14.71 -11.65
CA PRO A 251 -5.29 14.08 -10.43
C PRO A 251 -4.09 14.81 -9.82
N ASP A 252 -4.21 15.10 -8.52
CA ASP A 252 -3.16 15.59 -7.65
C ASP A 252 -2.66 14.47 -6.75
N ILE A 253 -1.50 14.66 -6.12
CA ILE A 253 -0.86 13.64 -5.30
C ILE A 253 -0.61 14.18 -3.88
N TYR A 254 -1.13 13.47 -2.88
CA TYR A 254 -0.77 13.73 -1.48
C TYR A 254 0.09 12.59 -0.94
N VAL A 255 1.24 12.90 -0.34
CA VAL A 255 2.19 11.94 0.24
C VAL A 255 2.32 12.17 1.73
N SER A 256 1.98 11.16 2.51
CA SER A 256 2.22 11.14 3.96
C SER A 256 3.62 10.67 4.25
N ASN A 257 4.44 11.52 4.89
CA ASN A 257 5.80 11.20 5.30
C ASN A 257 5.92 11.04 6.81
N ASP A 258 6.75 10.10 7.24
CA ASP A 258 7.11 9.91 8.65
C ASP A 258 8.49 10.51 8.96
N PHE A 259 8.86 10.48 10.23
CA PHE A 259 10.11 10.98 10.82
C PHE A 259 10.28 12.50 10.68
N PHE A 260 11.29 12.94 9.95
CA PHE A 260 11.71 14.35 9.90
C PHE A 260 11.24 15.08 8.64
N GLU A 261 10.79 14.34 7.64
CA GLU A 261 10.29 14.94 6.41
C GLU A 261 8.81 15.27 6.57
N ARG A 262 8.41 16.42 6.00
CA ARG A 262 7.01 16.82 5.94
C ARG A 262 6.27 16.07 4.84
N ASP A 263 4.96 16.08 4.93
CA ASP A 263 4.12 15.62 3.84
C ASP A 263 4.35 16.45 2.57
N TYR A 264 3.97 15.89 1.42
CA TYR A 264 3.98 16.59 0.16
C TYR A 264 2.58 16.68 -0.42
N LEU A 265 2.27 17.83 -1.03
CA LEU A 265 1.09 18.02 -1.85
C LEU A 265 1.53 18.50 -3.23
N TYR A 266 1.37 17.66 -4.22
CA TYR A 266 1.68 17.95 -5.60
C TYR A 266 0.40 18.26 -6.35
N ILE A 267 0.25 19.50 -6.81
CA ILE A 267 -0.84 19.93 -7.70
C ILE A 267 -0.39 19.80 -9.13
N ASN A 268 -1.18 19.14 -9.96
CA ASN A 268 -0.96 19.00 -11.39
C ASN A 268 -0.95 20.39 -12.06
N ASP A 269 0.10 20.71 -12.79
CA ASP A 269 0.29 22.05 -13.36
C ASP A 269 -0.39 22.27 -14.73
N GLN A 270 -1.10 21.27 -15.21
CA GLN A 270 -1.78 21.27 -16.52
C GLN A 270 -0.83 21.38 -17.73
N GLN A 271 0.48 21.21 -17.50
CA GLN A 271 1.52 21.29 -18.52
C GLN A 271 2.35 19.99 -18.58
N GLY A 272 1.87 18.95 -17.91
CA GLY A 272 2.51 17.63 -17.84
C GLY A 272 3.46 17.47 -16.65
N GLY A 273 3.34 18.33 -15.62
CA GLY A 273 4.15 18.26 -14.40
C GLY A 273 3.36 18.58 -13.14
N PHE A 274 4.09 18.71 -12.04
CA PHE A 274 3.54 18.96 -10.71
C PHE A 274 4.26 20.09 -9.98
N ASN A 275 3.50 20.87 -9.22
CA ASN A 275 4.01 21.85 -8.27
C ASN A 275 3.78 21.35 -6.83
N GLU A 276 4.84 21.25 -6.04
CA GLU A 276 4.71 20.94 -4.62
C GLU A 276 4.34 22.21 -3.84
N VAL A 277 3.15 22.20 -3.23
CA VAL A 277 2.50 23.41 -2.69
C VAL A 277 1.95 23.25 -1.28
N ILE A 278 2.32 22.23 -0.52
CA ILE A 278 1.69 21.91 0.77
C ILE A 278 1.68 23.10 1.73
N GLU A 279 2.75 23.89 1.77
CA GLU A 279 2.85 25.04 2.69
C GLU A 279 1.85 26.17 2.36
N ALA A 280 1.35 26.21 1.12
CA ALA A 280 0.33 27.17 0.71
C ALA A 280 -1.09 26.69 1.08
N TYR A 281 -1.31 25.38 1.19
CA TYR A 281 -2.61 24.77 1.44
C TYR A 281 -2.81 24.39 2.90
N ILE A 282 -1.77 23.94 3.59
CA ILE A 282 -1.85 23.37 4.95
C ILE A 282 -0.90 24.13 5.88
N GLN A 283 -1.46 24.82 6.86
CA GLN A 283 -0.69 25.64 7.82
C GLN A 283 -0.02 24.82 8.91
N GLU A 284 -0.64 23.70 9.34
CA GLU A 284 -0.13 22.82 10.37
C GLU A 284 -0.09 21.39 9.84
N MET A 285 1.11 20.79 9.83
CA MET A 285 1.36 19.44 9.32
C MET A 285 1.73 18.50 10.46
N SER A 286 1.42 17.22 10.30
CA SER A 286 1.93 16.17 11.17
C SER A 286 3.46 16.06 11.03
N LYS A 287 4.13 15.67 12.12
CA LYS A 287 5.56 15.30 12.10
C LYS A 287 5.79 13.81 11.89
N GLY A 288 4.75 13.05 11.63
CA GLY A 288 4.80 11.61 11.47
C GLY A 288 3.47 11.13 10.92
N SER A 289 3.23 11.40 9.63
CA SER A 289 2.03 10.97 8.92
C SER A 289 2.20 9.53 8.48
N MET A 290 1.23 8.67 8.82
CA MET A 290 1.26 7.25 8.47
C MET A 290 0.28 6.89 7.36
N GLY A 291 -0.58 7.81 6.98
CA GLY A 291 -1.54 7.64 5.90
C GLY A 291 -2.48 8.83 5.86
N ALA A 292 -3.08 9.03 4.71
CA ALA A 292 -4.13 10.00 4.45
C ALA A 292 -5.16 9.37 3.52
N ASP A 293 -6.34 9.93 3.53
CA ASP A 293 -7.40 9.59 2.59
C ASP A 293 -8.08 10.88 2.14
N PHE A 294 -8.65 10.84 0.95
CA PHE A 294 -9.33 11.96 0.34
C PHE A 294 -10.75 11.53 -0.05
N ALA A 295 -11.73 12.33 0.31
CA ALA A 295 -13.12 12.11 -0.03
C ALA A 295 -13.82 13.44 -0.33
N ASP A 296 -14.78 13.40 -1.27
CA ASP A 296 -15.69 14.50 -1.58
C ASP A 296 -16.73 14.74 -0.46
#